data_4731e189ecf08e7c6d86319dd818a2f0
#
_entry.id   4731e189ecf08e7c6d86319dd818a2f0
#
_cell.length_a   1.000
_cell.length_b   1.000
_cell.length_c   1.000
_cell.angle_alpha   90.00
_cell.angle_beta   90.00
_cell.angle_gamma   90.00
#
_symmetry.space_group_name_H-M   'P 1'
#
loop_
_entity.id
_entity.type
_entity.pdbx_description
1 polymer ?
#
loop_
_entity_poly.entity_id
_entity_poly.type
_entity_poly.pdbx_seq_one_letter_code
_entity_poly.pdbx_strand_id
1 'polypeptide(L)' 'DYRRVIDLKTAELFRVSCFLGSRLAGYPADFVEAATRFGRHLGIAYQIYDDLADFFGDEKRIGKTLGTD' A
#
# COMPACT_ATOMS: atom_id res chain seq x y z
N ASP A 1 -10.02 3.91 -13.42
CA ASP A 1 -9.94 4.99 -12.46
C ASP A 1 -8.48 5.38 -12.20
N TYR A 2 -8.19 6.66 -12.32
CA TYR A 2 -6.84 7.19 -12.21
C TYR A 2 -6.20 6.84 -10.85
N ARG A 3 -6.93 7.01 -9.78
CA ARG A 3 -6.45 6.71 -8.44
C ARG A 3 -6.11 5.23 -8.30
N ARG A 4 -6.96 4.37 -8.84
CA ARG A 4 -6.73 2.94 -8.79
C ARG A 4 -5.43 2.55 -9.48
N VAL A 5 -5.14 3.19 -10.61
CA VAL A 5 -3.89 2.94 -11.33
C VAL A 5 -2.70 3.35 -10.48
N ILE A 6 -2.77 4.49 -9.81
CA ILE A 6 -1.67 4.95 -8.94
C ILE A 6 -1.48 3.99 -7.77
N ASP A 7 -2.57 3.54 -7.15
CA ASP A 7 -2.50 2.60 -6.03
C ASP A 7 -1.84 1.30 -6.45
N LEU A 8 -2.21 0.77 -7.62
CA LEU A 8 -1.61 -0.45 -8.12
C LEU A 8 -0.13 -0.29 -8.41
N LYS A 9 0.27 0.87 -8.93
CA LYS A 9 1.70 1.15 -9.18
C LYS A 9 2.47 1.23 -7.87
N THR A 10 1.88 1.79 -6.83
CA THR A 10 2.53 1.88 -5.53
C THR A 10 2.75 0.50 -4.94
N ALA A 11 1.75 -0.38 -5.00
CA ALA A 11 1.88 -1.75 -4.52
C ALA A 11 2.97 -2.50 -5.28
N GLU A 12 3.04 -2.31 -6.60
CA GLU A 12 4.06 -2.93 -7.42
C GLU A 12 5.45 -2.42 -7.04
N LEU A 13 5.55 -1.14 -6.72
CA LEU A 13 6.83 -0.55 -6.30
C LEU A 13 7.33 -1.20 -5.00
N PHE A 14 6.44 -1.43 -4.03
CA PHE A 14 6.82 -2.12 -2.79
C PHE A 14 7.32 -3.53 -3.10
N ARG A 15 6.61 -4.25 -3.96
CA ARG A 15 7.00 -5.61 -4.33
C ARG A 15 8.39 -5.63 -4.99
N VAL A 16 8.60 -4.76 -5.96
CA VAL A 16 9.86 -4.70 -6.70
C VAL A 16 11.00 -4.27 -5.79
N SER A 17 10.76 -3.32 -4.90
CA SER A 17 11.77 -2.87 -3.95
C SER A 17 12.23 -3.99 -3.04
N CYS A 18 11.31 -4.79 -2.52
CA CYS A 18 11.66 -5.93 -1.68
C CYS A 18 12.41 -7.00 -2.46
N PHE A 19 11.99 -7.25 -3.70
CA PHE A 19 12.65 -8.21 -4.55
C PHE A 19 14.10 -7.80 -4.86
N LEU A 20 14.27 -6.58 -5.35
CA LEU A 20 15.59 -6.09 -5.72
C LEU A 20 16.49 -5.92 -4.52
N GLY A 21 15.97 -5.39 -3.43
CA GLY A 21 16.76 -5.17 -2.22
C GLY A 21 17.29 -6.47 -1.66
N SER A 22 16.46 -7.50 -1.54
CA SER A 22 16.88 -8.79 -1.00
C SER A 22 17.81 -9.51 -1.96
N ARG A 23 17.55 -9.42 -3.27
CA ARG A 23 18.41 -10.07 -4.26
C ARG A 23 19.78 -9.44 -4.32
N LEU A 24 19.87 -8.12 -4.33
CA LEU A 24 21.15 -7.43 -4.38
C LEU A 24 21.94 -7.61 -3.11
N ALA A 25 21.27 -7.83 -1.97
CA ALA A 25 21.96 -8.12 -0.71
C ALA A 25 22.50 -9.54 -0.65
N GLY A 26 22.21 -10.38 -1.64
CA GLY A 26 22.75 -11.72 -1.70
C GLY A 26 22.02 -12.74 -0.84
N TYR A 27 20.78 -12.48 -0.47
CA TYR A 27 20.01 -13.42 0.33
C TYR A 27 19.60 -14.65 -0.50
N PRO A 28 19.37 -15.80 0.16
CA PRO A 28 18.93 -17.01 -0.55
C PRO A 28 17.61 -16.81 -1.28
N ALA A 29 17.38 -17.66 -2.30
CA ALA A 29 16.20 -17.52 -3.16
C ALA A 29 14.87 -17.62 -2.39
N ASP A 30 14.80 -18.48 -1.39
CA ASP A 30 13.59 -18.62 -0.58
C ASP A 30 13.33 -17.36 0.24
N PHE A 31 14.37 -16.71 0.74
CA PHE A 31 14.23 -15.44 1.42
C PHE A 31 13.76 -14.35 0.46
N VAL A 32 14.34 -14.31 -0.74
CA VAL A 32 13.95 -13.33 -1.75
C VAL A 32 12.47 -13.49 -2.11
N GLU A 33 12.02 -14.72 -2.26
CA GLU A 33 10.62 -14.98 -2.54
C GLU A 33 9.70 -14.52 -1.40
N ALA A 34 10.08 -14.81 -0.17
CA ALA A 34 9.31 -14.39 0.99
C ALA A 34 9.28 -12.87 1.11
N ALA A 35 10.41 -12.20 0.88
CA ALA A 35 10.50 -10.75 0.94
C ALA A 35 9.65 -10.09 -0.16
N THR A 36 9.67 -10.68 -1.36
CA THR A 36 8.86 -10.19 -2.47
C THR A 36 7.37 -10.27 -2.14
N ARG A 37 6.97 -11.40 -1.57
CA ARG A 37 5.58 -11.61 -1.14
C ARG A 37 5.20 -10.63 -0.05
N PHE A 38 6.09 -10.39 0.89
CA PHE A 38 5.87 -9.41 1.95
C PHE A 38 5.64 -8.03 1.36
N GLY A 39 6.47 -7.62 0.41
CA GLY A 39 6.32 -6.32 -0.23
C GLY A 39 4.98 -6.18 -0.94
N ARG A 40 4.53 -7.24 -1.61
CA ARG A 40 3.24 -7.23 -2.27
C ARG A 40 2.09 -7.06 -1.28
N HIS A 41 2.14 -7.82 -0.19
CA HIS A 41 1.10 -7.72 0.83
C HIS A 41 1.13 -6.37 1.53
N LEU A 42 2.32 -5.84 1.78
CA LEU A 42 2.46 -4.51 2.37
C LEU A 42 1.85 -3.44 1.48
N GLY A 43 2.07 -3.54 0.18
CA GLY A 43 1.49 -2.60 -0.76
C GLY A 43 -0.03 -2.66 -0.78
N ILE A 44 -0.59 -3.86 -0.72
CA ILE A 44 -2.03 -4.03 -0.66
C ILE A 44 -2.58 -3.45 0.64
N ALA A 45 -1.92 -3.71 1.75
CA ALA A 45 -2.31 -3.17 3.05
C ALA A 45 -2.26 -1.64 3.05
N TYR A 46 -1.26 -1.06 2.40
CA TYR A 46 -1.14 0.38 2.27
C TYR A 46 -2.32 0.96 1.52
N GLN A 47 -2.74 0.30 0.44
CA GLN A 47 -3.90 0.74 -0.32
C GLN A 47 -5.17 0.71 0.52
N ILE A 48 -5.35 -0.35 1.28
CA ILE A 48 -6.52 -0.47 2.16
C ILE A 48 -6.52 0.63 3.20
N TYR A 49 -5.37 0.88 3.82
CA TYR A 49 -5.23 1.94 4.80
C TYR A 49 -5.58 3.31 4.20
N ASP A 50 -5.09 3.54 2.99
CA ASP A 50 -5.31 4.81 2.30
C ASP A 50 -6.79 5.01 2.01
N ASP A 51 -7.47 3.95 1.55
CA ASP A 51 -8.91 4.01 1.27
C ASP A 51 -9.71 4.26 2.55
N LEU A 52 -9.33 3.63 3.64
CA LEU A 52 -9.99 3.84 4.92
C LEU A 52 -9.77 5.26 5.43
N ALA A 53 -8.57 5.78 5.27
CA ALA A 53 -8.26 7.14 5.69
C ALA A 53 -9.11 8.15 4.93
N ASP A 54 -9.28 7.93 3.64
CA ASP A 54 -10.13 8.79 2.83
C ASP A 54 -11.59 8.71 3.26
N PHE A 55 -12.06 7.50 3.53
CA PHE A 55 -13.44 7.29 3.98
C PHE A 55 -13.70 8.04 5.29
N PHE A 56 -12.83 7.88 6.26
CA PHE A 56 -12.99 8.56 7.55
C PHE A 56 -12.83 10.05 7.42
N GLY A 57 -11.96 10.51 6.52
CA GLY A 57 -11.82 11.93 6.26
C GLY A 57 -13.09 12.55 5.70
N ASP A 58 -13.72 11.86 4.76
CA ASP A 58 -14.96 12.32 4.16
C ASP A 58 -16.09 12.33 5.19
N GLU A 59 -16.18 11.31 6.00
CA GLU A 59 -17.20 11.22 7.05
C GLU A 59 -17.04 12.34 8.06
N LYS A 60 -15.82 12.65 8.45
CA LYS A 60 -15.54 13.74 9.36
C LYS A 60 -15.95 15.08 8.76
N ARG A 61 -15.68 15.26 7.47
CA ARG A 61 -16.02 16.48 6.75
C ARG A 61 -17.55 16.67 6.69
N ILE A 62 -18.26 15.59 6.42
CA ILE A 62 -19.72 15.60 6.40
C ILE A 62 -20.27 15.95 7.78
N GLY A 63 -19.69 15.38 8.82
CA GLY A 63 -20.07 15.68 10.18
C GLY A 63 -19.94 17.16 10.50
N LYS A 64 -18.84 17.77 10.08
CA LYS A 64 -18.65 19.22 10.27
C LYS A 64 -19.66 20.03 9.49
N THR A 65 -19.92 19.62 8.25
CA THR A 65 -20.90 20.32 7.41
C THR A 65 -22.27 20.31 8.03
N LEU A 66 -22.62 19.20 8.67
CA LEU A 66 -23.92 19.09 9.36
C LEU A 66 -23.93 19.73 10.74
N GLY A 67 -22.81 20.24 11.20
CA GLY A 67 -22.73 20.91 12.49
C GLY A 67 -22.78 19.97 13.67
N THR A 68 -22.31 18.76 13.51
CA THR A 68 -22.40 17.74 14.54
C THR A 68 -21.13 17.55 15.37
N ASP A 69 -20.09 18.28 15.08
CA ASP A 69 -18.82 18.13 15.81
C ASP A 69 -18.80 18.87 17.13
#